data_069306cbdc744408997d5f35cc101171
#
_entry.id   069306cbdc744408997d5f35cc101171
#
_cell.length_a   1.000
_cell.length_b   1.000
_cell.length_c   1.000
_cell.angle_alpha   90.00
_cell.angle_beta   90.00
_cell.angle_gamma   90.00
#
_symmetry.space_group_name_H-M   'P 1'
#
loop_
_entity.id
_entity.type
_entity.pdbx_description
1 polymer ?
#
loop_
_entity_poly.entity_id
_entity_poly.type
_entity_poly.pdbx_seq_one_letter_code
_entity_poly.pdbx_strand_id
1 'polypeptide(L)'
;MAEPSRPHINPAVSTLLHFSEDPSIALFRPHVVAASDDREPLVWAVDHAHAPSYWFPRECPRACCWAGDSITQKGAALLGTGGAKRLHAIEARWLDRFRNCRLYGYEFDSSPFTLKLADAGYWVARCDVKPISVSPVGDLLTRHAEAEIELRIVPNLWPLIDEIVGSGLEFSIIRKVNAHPRVP
;
A
#
# COMPACT_ATOMS: atom_id res chain seq x y z
N MET A 1 -26.62 -30.74 -12.63
CA MET A 1 -26.57 -30.07 -11.30
C MET A 1 -25.11 -29.71 -11.07
N ALA A 2 -24.78 -28.43 -11.15
CA ALA A 2 -23.42 -27.93 -10.93
C ALA A 2 -23.22 -27.77 -9.41
N GLU A 3 -22.18 -28.38 -8.85
CA GLU A 3 -21.78 -28.16 -7.45
C GLU A 3 -21.40 -26.68 -7.23
N PRO A 4 -21.81 -26.08 -6.09
CA PRO A 4 -21.35 -24.74 -5.75
C PRO A 4 -19.85 -24.80 -5.44
N SER A 5 -19.06 -23.98 -6.16
CA SER A 5 -17.64 -23.79 -5.93
C SER A 5 -17.40 -23.41 -4.45
N ARG A 6 -16.61 -24.23 -3.78
CA ARG A 6 -16.17 -23.95 -2.39
C ARG A 6 -15.41 -22.62 -2.38
N PRO A 7 -15.66 -21.74 -1.41
CA PRO A 7 -14.84 -20.54 -1.25
C PRO A 7 -13.39 -20.96 -1.01
N HIS A 8 -12.46 -20.40 -1.79
CA HIS A 8 -11.04 -20.51 -1.54
C HIS A 8 -10.76 -19.96 -0.14
N ILE A 9 -10.50 -20.85 0.81
CA ILE A 9 -10.02 -20.51 2.14
C ILE A 9 -8.55 -20.14 1.94
N ASN A 10 -8.29 -18.83 1.84
CA ASN A 10 -6.93 -18.27 1.91
C ASN A 10 -6.34 -18.67 3.28
N PRO A 11 -5.03 -19.02 3.36
CA PRO A 11 -4.42 -19.36 4.65
C PRO A 11 -4.67 -18.22 5.62
N ALA A 12 -5.18 -18.52 6.80
CA ALA A 12 -5.76 -17.57 7.74
C ALA A 12 -4.78 -16.43 8.04
N VAL A 13 -5.00 -15.28 7.40
CA VAL A 13 -4.38 -14.02 7.80
C VAL A 13 -4.95 -13.71 9.17
N SER A 14 -4.14 -13.83 10.23
CA SER A 14 -4.60 -13.64 11.60
C SER A 14 -4.80 -12.17 11.94
N THR A 15 -3.98 -11.30 11.38
CA THR A 15 -4.01 -9.86 11.62
C THR A 15 -3.85 -9.05 10.34
N LEU A 16 -4.41 -7.84 10.35
CA LEU A 16 -4.38 -6.85 9.28
C LEU A 16 -3.85 -5.53 9.80
N LEU A 17 -3.40 -4.66 8.92
CA LEU A 17 -2.77 -3.40 9.27
C LEU A 17 -3.52 -2.19 8.68
N HIS A 18 -3.51 -1.09 9.42
CA HIS A 18 -3.86 0.24 8.94
C HIS A 18 -2.80 1.23 9.36
N PHE A 19 -2.52 2.24 8.54
CA PHE A 19 -1.48 3.22 8.83
C PHE A 19 -2.06 4.62 8.96
N SER A 20 -1.66 5.35 10.00
CA SER A 20 -2.08 6.73 10.27
C SER A 20 -0.96 7.54 10.90
N GLU A 21 -0.96 8.85 10.68
CA GLU A 21 -0.10 9.80 11.39
C GLU A 21 -0.66 10.16 12.79
N ASP A 22 -1.92 9.82 13.07
CA ASP A 22 -2.55 9.99 14.38
C ASP A 22 -2.37 8.71 15.22
N PRO A 23 -1.70 8.77 16.40
CA PRO A 23 -1.49 7.61 17.27
C PRO A 23 -2.68 7.31 18.20
N SER A 24 -3.73 8.14 18.21
CA SER A 24 -4.77 8.14 19.25
C SER A 24 -6.09 7.51 18.82
N ILE A 25 -6.15 6.88 17.63
CA ILE A 25 -7.39 6.30 17.10
C ILE A 25 -7.76 5.03 17.89
N ALA A 26 -8.74 5.16 18.78
CA ALA A 26 -9.23 4.05 19.58
C ALA A 26 -10.33 3.22 18.90
N LEU A 27 -10.97 3.77 17.85
CA LEU A 27 -12.07 3.12 17.13
C LEU A 27 -12.08 3.59 15.66
N PHE A 28 -12.03 2.66 14.75
CA PHE A 28 -12.20 2.90 13.32
C PHE A 28 -13.66 2.67 12.94
N ARG A 29 -14.28 3.69 12.35
CA ARG A 29 -15.67 3.65 11.90
C ARG A 29 -15.72 3.60 10.38
N PRO A 30 -16.65 2.82 9.81
CA PRO A 30 -16.88 2.82 8.38
C PRO A 30 -17.12 4.24 7.85
N HIS A 31 -16.40 4.61 6.79
CA HIS A 31 -16.56 5.90 6.12
C HIS A 31 -16.31 5.77 4.62
N VAL A 32 -16.91 6.66 3.85
CA VAL A 32 -16.66 6.74 2.40
C VAL A 32 -15.33 7.41 2.14
N VAL A 33 -14.42 6.71 1.46
CA VAL A 33 -13.12 7.27 1.07
C VAL A 33 -13.29 8.08 -0.22
N ALA A 34 -13.03 9.39 -0.19
CA ALA A 34 -13.22 10.29 -1.32
C ALA A 34 -12.40 9.90 -2.58
N ALA A 35 -11.29 9.20 -2.40
CA ALA A 35 -10.40 8.75 -3.48
C ALA A 35 -10.77 7.36 -4.02
N SER A 36 -11.81 6.72 -3.49
CA SER A 36 -12.30 5.43 -3.95
C SER A 36 -13.55 5.61 -4.81
N ASP A 37 -13.66 4.83 -5.87
CA ASP A 37 -14.91 4.74 -6.66
C ASP A 37 -16.01 4.04 -5.86
N ASP A 38 -15.65 3.35 -4.79
CA ASP A 38 -16.57 2.69 -3.88
C ASP A 38 -17.25 3.72 -2.96
N ARG A 39 -18.57 3.81 -3.06
CA ARG A 39 -19.39 4.71 -2.26
C ARG A 39 -19.89 4.08 -0.96
N GLU A 40 -19.53 2.83 -0.71
CA GLU A 40 -19.89 2.15 0.54
C GLU A 40 -19.00 2.65 1.69
N PRO A 41 -19.58 2.98 2.86
CA PRO A 41 -18.80 3.25 4.06
C PRO A 41 -18.07 1.98 4.54
N LEU A 42 -16.74 2.02 4.61
CA LEU A 42 -15.90 0.87 4.95
C LEU A 42 -14.76 1.28 5.90
N VAL A 43 -14.33 0.36 6.75
CA VAL A 43 -13.02 0.40 7.39
C VAL A 43 -12.06 -0.38 6.51
N TRP A 44 -10.97 0.25 6.10
CA TRP A 44 -9.97 -0.33 5.21
C TRP A 44 -8.76 -0.81 5.98
N ALA A 45 -8.30 -1.99 5.64
CA ALA A 45 -7.04 -2.55 6.13
C ALA A 45 -6.26 -3.18 4.97
N VAL A 46 -5.00 -3.47 5.21
CA VAL A 46 -4.10 -4.11 4.27
C VAL A 46 -3.42 -5.31 4.95
N ASP A 47 -3.11 -6.34 4.19
CA ASP A 47 -2.32 -7.46 4.69
C ASP A 47 -0.83 -7.08 4.88
N HIS A 48 -0.07 -7.95 5.54
CA HIS A 48 1.34 -7.71 5.85
C HIS A 48 2.23 -7.64 4.59
N ALA A 49 1.90 -8.39 3.54
CA ALA A 49 2.69 -8.41 2.29
C ALA A 49 2.63 -7.08 1.54
N HIS A 50 1.46 -6.41 1.58
CA HIS A 50 1.23 -5.15 0.89
C HIS A 50 1.41 -3.92 1.79
N ALA A 51 1.55 -4.12 3.11
CA ALA A 51 1.75 -3.06 4.11
C ALA A 51 2.88 -2.05 3.77
N PRO A 52 4.03 -2.46 3.18
CA PRO A 52 5.07 -1.52 2.82
C PRO A 52 4.64 -0.38 1.89
N SER A 53 3.63 -0.60 1.04
CA SER A 53 3.07 0.45 0.16
C SER A 53 2.38 1.60 0.93
N TYR A 54 2.22 1.44 2.25
CA TYR A 54 1.62 2.41 3.16
C TYR A 54 2.61 3.06 4.14
N TRP A 55 3.91 2.76 4.07
CA TRP A 55 4.95 3.41 4.87
C TRP A 55 5.31 4.80 4.32
N PHE A 56 4.32 5.66 4.23
CA PHE A 56 4.42 7.00 3.65
C PHE A 56 3.52 7.98 4.39
N PRO A 57 3.83 9.29 4.33
CA PRO A 57 2.87 10.30 4.75
C PRO A 57 1.53 10.10 4.04
N ARG A 58 0.43 10.33 4.75
CA ARG A 58 -0.94 10.03 4.30
C ARG A 58 -1.25 10.53 2.88
N GLU A 59 -0.87 11.77 2.57
CA GLU A 59 -1.21 12.42 1.30
C GLU A 59 -0.09 12.32 0.26
N CYS A 60 1.01 11.64 0.59
CA CYS A 60 2.14 11.49 -0.31
C CYS A 60 1.76 10.66 -1.56
N PRO A 61 1.85 11.23 -2.77
CA PRO A 61 1.71 10.47 -3.99
C PRO A 61 2.90 9.52 -4.12
N ARG A 62 2.61 8.26 -4.45
CA ARG A 62 3.64 7.24 -4.58
C ARG A 62 3.29 6.22 -5.62
N ALA A 63 4.31 5.67 -6.24
CA ALA A 63 4.24 4.52 -7.12
C ALA A 63 5.07 3.39 -6.49
N CYS A 64 4.42 2.26 -6.24
CA CYS A 64 5.02 1.08 -5.67
C CYS A 64 4.86 -0.07 -6.65
N CYS A 65 5.93 -0.81 -6.94
CA CYS A 65 5.83 -2.02 -7.76
C CYS A 65 6.75 -3.11 -7.22
N TRP A 66 6.42 -4.36 -7.52
CA TRP A 66 7.17 -5.53 -7.06
C TRP A 66 7.06 -6.69 -8.06
N ALA A 67 8.00 -7.62 -7.93
CA ALA A 67 7.97 -8.85 -8.70
C ALA A 67 6.84 -9.75 -8.21
N GLY A 68 5.97 -10.18 -9.12
CA GLY A 68 5.02 -11.26 -8.90
C GLY A 68 5.66 -12.64 -9.11
N ASP A 69 4.84 -13.65 -9.34
CA ASP A 69 5.30 -15.03 -9.59
C ASP A 69 6.17 -15.16 -10.84
N SER A 70 5.98 -14.27 -11.82
CA SER A 70 6.81 -14.16 -13.00
C SER A 70 7.23 -12.72 -13.26
N ILE A 71 8.45 -12.52 -13.69
CA ILE A 71 8.99 -11.21 -14.03
C ILE A 71 9.27 -11.13 -15.53
N THR A 72 8.79 -10.08 -16.20
CA THR A 72 9.13 -9.79 -17.59
C THR A 72 10.52 -9.18 -17.70
N GLN A 73 11.13 -9.20 -18.89
CA GLN A 73 12.40 -8.49 -19.13
C GLN A 73 12.28 -7.00 -18.83
N LYS A 74 11.15 -6.37 -19.19
CA LYS A 74 10.88 -4.96 -18.90
C LYS A 74 10.75 -4.71 -17.40
N GLY A 75 10.04 -5.57 -16.67
CA GLY A 75 9.93 -5.49 -15.21
C GLY A 75 11.27 -5.66 -14.52
N ALA A 76 12.09 -6.62 -14.96
CA ALA A 76 13.44 -6.80 -14.42
C ALA A 76 14.33 -5.57 -14.67
N ALA A 77 14.26 -4.98 -15.87
CA ALA A 77 14.99 -3.76 -16.18
C ALA A 77 14.54 -2.57 -15.31
N LEU A 78 13.23 -2.48 -15.02
CA LEU A 78 12.70 -1.42 -14.17
C LEU A 78 13.13 -1.56 -12.71
N LEU A 79 13.16 -2.78 -12.16
CA LEU A 79 13.71 -3.04 -10.81
C LEU A 79 15.23 -2.84 -10.74
N GLY A 80 15.91 -2.89 -11.90
CA GLY A 80 17.34 -2.63 -12.01
C GLY A 80 18.21 -3.77 -11.49
N THR A 81 19.52 -3.49 -11.37
CA THR A 81 20.54 -4.47 -11.01
C THR A 81 20.86 -4.52 -9.53
N GLY A 82 20.18 -3.71 -8.71
CA GLY A 82 20.45 -3.61 -7.26
C GLY A 82 19.96 -4.80 -6.44
N GLY A 83 19.24 -5.75 -7.06
CA GLY A 83 18.73 -6.94 -6.39
C GLY A 83 17.40 -6.71 -5.64
N ALA A 84 16.90 -5.48 -5.58
CA ALA A 84 15.62 -5.19 -4.94
C ALA A 84 14.47 -5.87 -5.71
N LYS A 85 13.60 -6.54 -4.97
CA LYS A 85 12.38 -7.16 -5.54
C LYS A 85 11.19 -6.21 -5.51
N ARG A 86 11.33 -5.08 -4.86
CA ARG A 86 10.29 -4.06 -4.69
C ARG A 86 10.92 -2.66 -4.86
N LEU A 87 10.18 -1.81 -5.57
CA LEU A 87 10.55 -0.44 -5.80
C LEU A 87 9.40 0.46 -5.35
N HIS A 88 9.73 1.47 -4.56
CA HIS A 88 8.82 2.54 -4.19
C HIS A 88 9.38 3.87 -4.72
N ALA A 89 8.52 4.76 -5.17
CA ALA A 89 8.92 6.07 -5.67
C ALA A 89 8.02 7.18 -5.14
N ILE A 90 8.64 8.31 -4.84
CA ILE A 90 7.98 9.57 -4.48
C ILE A 90 8.60 10.73 -5.25
N GLU A 91 7.87 11.85 -5.35
CA GLU A 91 8.41 13.08 -5.91
C GLU A 91 9.31 13.79 -4.91
N ALA A 92 10.39 14.43 -5.41
CA ALA A 92 11.40 15.10 -4.59
C ALA A 92 10.81 16.13 -3.60
N ARG A 93 9.72 16.81 -3.98
CA ARG A 93 9.04 17.76 -3.09
C ARG A 93 8.42 17.14 -1.84
N TRP A 94 8.27 15.83 -1.80
CA TRP A 94 7.73 15.09 -0.65
C TRP A 94 8.83 14.54 0.28
N LEU A 95 10.11 14.65 -0.10
CA LEU A 95 11.21 14.04 0.63
C LEU A 95 11.30 14.52 2.08
N ASP A 96 11.19 15.83 2.32
CA ASP A 96 11.26 16.37 3.68
C ASP A 96 10.05 15.92 4.53
N ARG A 97 8.86 15.90 3.94
CA ARG A 97 7.65 15.38 4.59
C ARG A 97 7.78 13.89 4.90
N PHE A 98 8.37 13.12 3.98
CA PHE A 98 8.62 11.70 4.16
C PHE A 98 9.61 11.44 5.30
N ARG A 99 10.74 12.15 5.34
CA ARG A 99 11.78 12.01 6.37
C ARG A 99 11.30 12.40 7.78
N ASN A 100 10.40 13.37 7.87
CA ASN A 100 9.89 13.88 9.14
C ASN A 100 8.53 13.28 9.54
N CYS A 101 8.00 12.35 8.77
CA CYS A 101 6.71 11.72 9.04
C CYS A 101 6.79 10.82 10.28
N ARG A 102 5.85 11.01 11.19
CA ARG A 102 5.60 10.08 12.29
C ARG A 102 4.38 9.24 11.91
N LEU A 103 4.65 8.00 11.57
CA LEU A 103 3.63 7.05 11.12
C LEU A 103 3.43 5.96 12.16
N TYR A 104 2.18 5.55 12.35
CA TYR A 104 1.78 4.49 13.27
C TYR A 104 1.05 3.39 12.52
N GLY A 105 1.40 2.15 12.81
CA GLY A 105 0.71 0.96 12.35
C GLY A 105 -0.30 0.49 13.39
N TYR A 106 -1.54 0.37 12.98
CA TYR A 106 -2.64 -0.18 13.76
C TYR A 106 -2.85 -1.62 13.32
N GLU A 107 -2.82 -2.54 14.26
CA GLU A 107 -3.08 -3.94 14.00
C GLU A 107 -4.51 -4.30 14.37
N PHE A 108 -5.19 -5.04 13.49
CA PHE A 108 -6.54 -5.52 13.69
C PHE A 108 -6.60 -7.05 13.70
N ASP A 109 -7.53 -7.61 14.47
CA ASP A 109 -8.01 -8.96 14.23
C ASP A 109 -8.67 -9.01 12.84
N SER A 110 -8.38 -10.04 12.06
CA SER A 110 -8.90 -10.17 10.70
C SER A 110 -10.36 -10.60 10.62
N SER A 111 -10.94 -11.11 11.72
CA SER A 111 -12.28 -11.73 11.73
C SER A 111 -13.42 -10.83 11.23
N PRO A 112 -13.47 -9.50 11.50
CA PRO A 112 -14.53 -8.65 10.98
C PRO A 112 -14.31 -8.20 9.52
N PHE A 113 -13.17 -8.57 8.92
CA PHE A 113 -12.81 -8.13 7.58
C PHE A 113 -13.09 -9.18 6.52
N THR A 114 -13.38 -8.73 5.32
CA THR A 114 -13.47 -9.55 4.10
C THR A 114 -12.46 -9.07 3.08
N LEU A 115 -11.85 -10.00 2.35
CA LEU A 115 -10.92 -9.67 1.26
C LEU A 115 -11.71 -8.95 0.15
N LYS A 116 -11.26 -7.76 -0.22
CA LYS A 116 -11.89 -6.94 -1.27
C LYS A 116 -11.12 -7.00 -2.58
N LEU A 117 -9.79 -6.91 -2.52
CA LEU A 117 -8.92 -6.94 -3.70
C LEU A 117 -7.61 -7.66 -3.32
N ALA A 118 -7.45 -8.89 -3.81
CA ALA A 118 -6.32 -9.75 -3.50
C ALA A 118 -4.99 -9.15 -3.98
N ASP A 119 -4.93 -8.67 -5.22
CA ASP A 119 -3.71 -8.15 -5.84
C ASP A 119 -3.16 -6.89 -5.14
N ALA A 120 -4.00 -6.18 -4.40
CA ALA A 120 -3.60 -5.01 -3.60
C ALA A 120 -3.58 -5.30 -2.10
N GLY A 121 -3.93 -6.51 -1.68
CA GLY A 121 -4.01 -6.90 -0.27
C GLY A 121 -5.05 -6.13 0.52
N TYR A 122 -6.15 -5.68 -0.11
CA TYR A 122 -7.16 -4.86 0.55
C TYR A 122 -8.24 -5.69 1.21
N TRP A 123 -8.46 -5.38 2.48
CA TRP A 123 -9.48 -5.95 3.32
C TRP A 123 -10.40 -4.87 3.84
N VAL A 124 -11.68 -5.17 4.00
CA VAL A 124 -12.69 -4.19 4.42
C VAL A 124 -13.62 -4.76 5.48
N ALA A 125 -14.00 -3.89 6.43
CA ALA A 125 -15.04 -4.19 7.41
C ALA A 125 -16.18 -3.17 7.30
N ARG A 126 -17.42 -3.65 7.54
CA ARG A 126 -18.67 -2.86 7.50
C ARG A 126 -19.16 -2.46 8.88
N CYS A 127 -18.38 -2.75 9.90
CA CYS A 127 -18.68 -2.42 11.30
C CYS A 127 -17.52 -1.62 11.91
N ASP A 128 -17.77 -1.06 13.07
CA ASP A 128 -16.75 -0.42 13.88
C ASP A 128 -15.69 -1.46 14.27
N VAL A 129 -14.40 -1.09 14.14
CA VAL A 129 -13.28 -1.96 14.47
C VAL A 129 -12.35 -1.29 15.47
N LYS A 130 -12.04 -2.00 16.55
CA LYS A 130 -11.01 -1.58 17.51
C LYS A 130 -9.67 -2.20 17.14
N PRO A 131 -8.56 -1.44 17.16
CA PRO A 131 -7.25 -2.01 16.98
C PRO A 131 -6.87 -2.90 18.18
N ILE A 132 -6.12 -3.97 17.91
CA ILE A 132 -5.48 -4.81 18.93
C ILE A 132 -4.30 -4.05 19.53
N SER A 133 -3.54 -3.39 18.67
CA SER A 133 -2.34 -2.65 19.04
C SER A 133 -2.13 -1.44 18.13
N VAL A 134 -1.33 -0.49 18.62
CA VAL A 134 -0.77 0.61 17.83
C VAL A 134 0.72 0.72 18.15
N SER A 135 1.53 0.82 17.10
CA SER A 135 2.98 0.92 17.24
C SER A 135 3.55 1.95 16.26
N PRO A 136 4.59 2.70 16.64
CA PRO A 136 5.30 3.56 15.70
C PRO A 136 5.96 2.72 14.61
N VAL A 137 5.86 3.13 13.36
CA VAL A 137 6.55 2.48 12.24
C VAL A 137 8.06 2.72 12.30
N GLY A 138 8.48 3.83 12.94
CA GLY A 138 9.87 4.25 13.02
C GLY A 138 10.29 5.18 11.89
N ASP A 139 11.60 5.28 11.68
CA ASP A 139 12.17 6.04 10.56
C ASP A 139 11.86 5.35 9.24
N LEU A 140 11.18 6.07 8.34
CA LEU A 140 10.68 5.48 7.09
C LEU A 140 11.80 5.12 6.11
N LEU A 141 12.94 5.84 6.10
CA LEU A 141 14.10 5.48 5.26
C LEU A 141 14.73 4.19 5.75
N THR A 142 14.97 4.10 7.05
CA THR A 142 15.49 2.90 7.69
C THR A 142 14.57 1.71 7.44
N ARG A 143 13.26 1.91 7.59
CA ARG A 143 12.26 0.87 7.37
C ARG A 143 12.26 0.32 5.94
N HIS A 144 12.43 1.19 4.93
CA HIS A 144 12.57 0.76 3.54
C HIS A 144 13.87 -0.01 3.31
N ALA A 145 14.99 0.49 3.87
CA ALA A 145 16.28 -0.17 3.75
C ALA A 145 16.30 -1.57 4.40
N GLU A 146 15.77 -1.71 5.61
CA GLU A 146 15.65 -3.00 6.32
C GLU A 146 14.76 -4.00 5.57
N ALA A 147 13.76 -3.52 4.83
CA ALA A 147 12.88 -4.35 4.01
C ALA A 147 13.42 -4.60 2.59
N GLU A 148 14.66 -4.17 2.30
CA GLU A 148 15.30 -4.30 0.98
C GLU A 148 14.47 -3.69 -0.16
N ILE A 149 13.74 -2.60 0.14
CA ILE A 149 12.92 -1.86 -0.82
C ILE A 149 13.75 -0.71 -1.40
N GLU A 150 13.89 -0.67 -2.72
CA GLU A 150 14.49 0.47 -3.40
C GLU A 150 13.56 1.67 -3.32
N LEU A 151 14.04 2.79 -2.76
CA LEU A 151 13.29 4.05 -2.72
C LEU A 151 13.86 5.02 -3.76
N ARG A 152 13.06 5.34 -4.79
CA ARG A 152 13.40 6.34 -5.81
C ARG A 152 12.80 7.69 -5.49
N ILE A 153 13.62 8.72 -5.57
CA ILE A 153 13.19 10.12 -5.49
C ILE A 153 13.25 10.70 -6.90
N VAL A 154 12.08 11.03 -7.44
CA VAL A 154 11.96 11.49 -8.84
C VAL A 154 11.39 12.92 -8.91
N PRO A 155 11.71 13.69 -9.95
CA PRO A 155 11.11 15.03 -10.14
C PRO A 155 9.60 14.99 -10.41
N ASN A 156 9.14 13.95 -11.11
CA ASN A 156 7.75 13.74 -11.50
C ASN A 156 7.47 12.24 -11.58
N LEU A 157 6.36 11.79 -10.98
CA LEU A 157 6.01 10.36 -10.94
C LEU A 157 5.44 9.81 -12.25
N TRP A 158 4.87 10.65 -13.12
CA TRP A 158 4.10 10.15 -14.26
C TRP A 158 4.92 9.32 -15.24
N PRO A 159 6.15 9.69 -15.64
CA PRO A 159 6.95 8.84 -16.53
C PRO A 159 7.19 7.44 -15.93
N LEU A 160 7.49 7.38 -14.63
CA LEU A 160 7.70 6.11 -13.94
C LEU A 160 6.41 5.30 -13.81
N ILE A 161 5.27 5.95 -13.56
CA ILE A 161 3.96 5.29 -13.52
C ILE A 161 3.66 4.62 -14.87
N ASP A 162 3.90 5.32 -15.98
CA ASP A 162 3.67 4.77 -17.33
C ASP A 162 4.57 3.56 -17.61
N GLU A 163 5.81 3.59 -17.14
CA GLU A 163 6.72 2.44 -17.22
C GLU A 163 6.25 1.26 -16.38
N ILE A 164 5.83 1.51 -15.14
CA ILE A 164 5.31 0.48 -14.21
C ILE A 164 4.09 -0.22 -14.81
N VAL A 165 3.10 0.53 -15.25
CA VAL A 165 1.85 -0.02 -15.83
C VAL A 165 2.14 -0.93 -17.03
N GLY A 166 3.15 -0.61 -17.83
CA GLY A 166 3.54 -1.42 -18.99
C GLY A 166 4.61 -2.48 -18.72
N SER A 167 5.02 -2.70 -17.45
CA SER A 167 6.17 -3.54 -17.12
C SER A 167 5.83 -5.01 -16.85
N GLY A 168 4.55 -5.33 -16.56
CA GLY A 168 4.14 -6.65 -16.10
C GLY A 168 4.50 -6.93 -14.63
N LEU A 169 4.95 -5.93 -13.87
CA LEU A 169 5.09 -6.00 -12.41
C LEU A 169 3.72 -5.84 -11.75
N GLU A 170 3.58 -6.39 -10.57
CA GLU A 170 2.50 -6.01 -9.67
C GLU A 170 2.74 -4.60 -9.14
N PHE A 171 1.68 -3.82 -8.92
CA PHE A 171 1.86 -2.44 -8.51
C PHE A 171 0.68 -1.86 -7.73
N SER A 172 0.98 -0.79 -7.00
CA SER A 172 0.00 0.07 -6.32
C SER A 172 0.39 1.53 -6.52
N ILE A 173 -0.52 2.33 -7.08
CA ILE A 173 -0.32 3.77 -7.29
C ILE A 173 -1.33 4.51 -6.43
N ILE A 174 -0.81 5.20 -5.41
CA ILE A 174 -1.62 5.77 -4.34
C ILE A 174 -1.47 7.30 -4.34
N ARG A 175 -2.58 8.01 -4.10
CA ARG A 175 -2.64 9.48 -4.03
C ARG A 175 -2.10 10.20 -5.28
N LYS A 176 -2.21 9.60 -6.47
CA LYS A 176 -1.73 10.20 -7.73
C LYS A 176 -2.29 11.60 -8.02
N VAL A 177 -3.45 11.94 -7.44
CA VAL A 177 -4.05 13.28 -7.56
C VAL A 177 -3.19 14.38 -6.92
N ASN A 178 -2.31 14.01 -5.98
CA ASN A 178 -1.39 14.92 -5.31
C ASN A 178 -0.01 14.96 -6.00
N ALA A 179 0.20 14.21 -7.07
CA ALA A 179 1.42 14.28 -7.86
C ALA A 179 1.49 15.60 -8.66
N HIS A 180 2.69 15.94 -9.15
CA HIS A 180 2.79 17.03 -10.13
C HIS A 180 1.83 16.79 -11.30
N PRO A 181 1.36 17.87 -11.96
CA PRO A 181 0.58 17.70 -13.19
C PRO A 181 1.32 16.82 -14.19
N ARG A 182 0.55 16.00 -14.92
CA ARG A 182 1.12 15.23 -16.02
C ARG A 182 1.59 16.22 -17.12
N VAL A 183 2.86 16.16 -17.44
CA VAL A 183 3.40 16.93 -18.56
C VAL A 183 2.93 16.26 -19.85
N PRO A 184 2.42 17.03 -20.82
CA PRO A 184 1.97 16.51 -22.11
C PRO A 184 3.06 15.74 -22.86
#